data_adc58db89a037f2b3377caf4096e6c56
#
_entry.id   adc58db89a037f2b3377caf4096e6c56
#
_cell.length_a   1.000
_cell.length_b   1.000
_cell.length_c   1.000
_cell.angle_alpha   90.00
_cell.angle_beta   90.00
_cell.angle_gamma   90.00
#
_symmetry.space_group_name_H-M   'P 1'
#
loop_
_entity.id
_entity.type
_entity.pdbx_description
1 polymer ?
#
loop_
_entity_poly.entity_id
_entity_poly.type
_entity_poly.pdbx_seq_one_letter_code
_entity_poly.pdbx_strand_id
1 'polypeptide(L)'
;MAKKIIKLSFLIILVPLAVILGVVVFKDRSYAWVSLCVALFSLVPLFLTFEKKDTNTTKLVILAVMIALSVAGRFLFSFIPHFKPVTAMVVITGIYMGYEYGFICGAFTALISNFIFGQGPWTPFQMFAWGLIGLLAGLLAKVLQKNIIILLVFGALAGVLFSFLMDVWTTFWYDGTINFSRFIANIVTAIPVTIT
;
A
#
# COMPACT_ATOMS: atom_id res chain seq x y z
N MET A 1 15.39 -10.37 -17.28
CA MET A 1 14.86 -11.17 -16.15
C MET A 1 15.43 -10.70 -14.82
N ALA A 2 16.75 -10.62 -14.65
CA ALA A 2 17.40 -10.18 -13.39
C ALA A 2 16.91 -8.82 -12.84
N LYS A 3 16.82 -7.76 -13.65
CA LYS A 3 16.32 -6.45 -13.18
C LYS A 3 14.89 -6.50 -12.62
N LYS A 4 14.00 -7.34 -13.17
CA LYS A 4 12.64 -7.52 -12.62
C LYS A 4 12.67 -8.20 -11.25
N ILE A 5 13.51 -9.21 -11.09
CA ILE A 5 13.69 -9.92 -9.81
C ILE A 5 14.22 -8.96 -8.76
N ILE A 6 15.25 -8.17 -9.07
CA ILE A 6 15.80 -7.16 -8.14
C ILE A 6 14.73 -6.19 -7.68
N LYS A 7 13.94 -5.62 -8.60
CA LYS A 7 12.87 -4.68 -8.26
C LYS A 7 11.80 -5.29 -7.35
N LEU A 8 11.36 -6.51 -7.67
CA LEU A 8 10.40 -7.25 -6.84
C LEU A 8 10.97 -7.57 -5.47
N SER A 9 12.26 -7.95 -5.38
CA SER A 9 12.93 -8.20 -4.10
C SER A 9 12.96 -6.97 -3.20
N PHE A 10 13.18 -5.78 -3.74
CA PHE A 10 13.09 -4.54 -2.97
C PHE A 10 11.69 -4.33 -2.39
N LEU A 11 10.65 -4.50 -3.20
CA LEU A 11 9.27 -4.23 -2.78
C LEU A 11 8.68 -5.32 -1.86
N ILE A 12 9.01 -6.59 -2.10
CA ILE A 12 8.41 -7.73 -1.39
C ILE A 12 9.24 -8.17 -0.18
N ILE A 13 10.56 -7.93 -0.18
CA ILE A 13 11.44 -8.39 0.90
C ILE A 13 11.94 -7.21 1.73
N LEU A 14 12.59 -6.21 1.10
CA LEU A 14 13.24 -5.13 1.84
C LEU A 14 12.24 -4.17 2.50
N VAL A 15 11.13 -3.87 1.84
CA VAL A 15 10.11 -3.00 2.45
C VAL A 15 9.45 -3.67 3.66
N PRO A 16 8.93 -4.91 3.59
CA PRO A 16 8.42 -5.60 4.78
C PRO A 16 9.46 -5.77 5.88
N LEU A 17 10.70 -6.09 5.50
CA LEU A 17 11.79 -6.23 6.46
C LEU A 17 12.06 -4.91 7.20
N ALA A 18 12.07 -3.78 6.48
CA ALA A 18 12.22 -2.45 7.09
C ALA A 18 11.07 -2.14 8.05
N VAL A 19 9.84 -2.49 7.68
CA VAL A 19 8.65 -2.32 8.53
C VAL A 19 8.77 -3.17 9.79
N ILE A 20 9.08 -4.47 9.66
CA ILE A 20 9.21 -5.40 10.79
C ILE A 20 10.35 -4.99 11.72
N LEU A 21 11.54 -4.71 11.17
CA LEU A 21 12.68 -4.24 11.96
C LEU A 21 12.37 -2.92 12.66
N GLY A 22 11.65 -2.02 11.99
CA GLY A 22 11.22 -0.76 12.57
C GLY A 22 10.37 -0.94 13.83
N VAL A 23 9.44 -1.90 13.79
CA VAL A 23 8.58 -2.21 14.95
C VAL A 23 9.36 -2.88 16.07
N VAL A 24 10.19 -3.87 15.73
CA VAL A 24 10.92 -4.68 16.73
C VAL A 24 12.03 -3.88 17.42
N VAL A 25 12.79 -3.07 16.65
CA VAL A 25 14.00 -2.40 17.14
C VAL A 25 13.68 -1.05 17.76
N PHE A 26 12.81 -0.27 17.15
CA PHE A 26 12.65 1.15 17.50
C PHE A 26 11.46 1.47 18.39
N LYS A 27 10.53 0.55 18.59
CA LYS A 27 9.29 0.82 19.36
C LYS A 27 8.64 2.17 18.96
N ASP A 28 7.95 2.84 19.88
CA ASP A 28 7.04 3.97 19.61
C ASP A 28 7.62 5.23 18.97
N ARG A 29 8.95 5.46 19.10
CA ARG A 29 9.54 6.78 18.80
C ARG A 29 10.10 6.93 17.38
N SER A 30 10.17 5.87 16.60
CA SER A 30 10.92 5.86 15.34
C SER A 30 10.11 5.54 14.09
N TYR A 31 8.76 5.55 14.17
CA TYR A 31 7.90 5.30 13.01
C TYR A 31 8.18 6.26 11.83
N ALA A 32 8.61 7.49 12.12
CA ALA A 32 8.97 8.46 11.09
C ALA A 32 10.16 7.99 10.25
N TRP A 33 11.20 7.43 10.90
CA TRP A 33 12.35 6.85 10.20
C TRP A 33 11.98 5.62 9.39
N VAL A 34 11.12 4.77 9.94
CA VAL A 34 10.61 3.59 9.22
C VAL A 34 9.81 4.02 8.01
N SER A 35 8.92 5.01 8.14
CA SER A 35 8.16 5.56 7.01
C SER A 35 9.08 6.13 5.94
N LEU A 36 10.16 6.84 6.34
CA LEU A 36 11.15 7.34 5.42
C LEU A 36 11.88 6.21 4.69
N CYS A 37 12.30 5.17 5.40
CA CYS A 37 12.93 3.99 4.79
C CYS A 37 11.98 3.30 3.79
N VAL A 38 10.71 3.10 4.15
CA VAL A 38 9.70 2.53 3.25
C VAL A 38 9.54 3.40 2.00
N ALA A 39 9.46 4.73 2.16
CA ALA A 39 9.37 5.65 1.04
C ALA A 39 10.60 5.55 0.13
N LEU A 40 11.81 5.59 0.69
CA LEU A 40 13.06 5.51 -0.06
C LEU A 40 13.20 4.16 -0.79
N PHE A 41 12.93 3.04 -0.11
CA PHE A 41 12.99 1.71 -0.73
C PHE A 41 11.94 1.54 -1.83
N SER A 42 10.77 2.17 -1.69
CA SER A 42 9.75 2.18 -2.74
C SER A 42 10.20 2.92 -4.00
N LEU A 43 11.06 3.93 -3.87
CA LEU A 43 11.61 4.69 -4.99
C LEU A 43 12.73 3.96 -5.74
N VAL A 44 13.44 3.03 -5.09
CA VAL A 44 14.57 2.31 -5.73
C VAL A 44 14.17 1.62 -7.04
N PRO A 45 13.07 0.83 -7.11
CA PRO A 45 12.62 0.23 -8.37
C PRO A 45 12.32 1.27 -9.45
N LEU A 46 11.81 2.43 -9.06
CA LEU A 46 11.53 3.54 -9.97
C LEU A 46 12.86 4.06 -10.57
N PHE A 47 13.84 4.38 -9.75
CA PHE A 47 15.16 4.84 -10.21
C PHE A 47 15.84 3.81 -11.13
N LEU A 48 15.78 2.52 -10.80
CA LEU A 48 16.27 1.44 -11.65
C LEU A 48 15.53 1.35 -13.00
N THR A 49 14.32 1.90 -13.09
CA THR A 49 13.59 2.02 -14.36
C THR A 49 14.09 3.22 -15.17
N PHE A 50 14.44 4.31 -14.50
CA PHE A 50 14.96 5.54 -15.13
C PHE A 50 16.33 5.38 -15.80
N GLU A 51 17.16 4.43 -15.39
CA GLU A 51 18.42 4.13 -16.09
C GLU A 51 18.23 3.69 -17.54
N LYS A 52 17.03 3.31 -17.94
CA LYS A 52 16.69 3.10 -19.34
C LYS A 52 16.24 4.44 -19.95
N LYS A 53 16.83 4.84 -21.08
CA LYS A 53 16.52 6.06 -21.86
C LYS A 53 15.04 6.29 -22.24
N ASP A 54 14.14 5.36 -21.90
CA ASP A 54 12.69 5.37 -22.21
C ASP A 54 11.80 5.87 -21.06
N THR A 55 12.35 6.55 -20.05
CA THR A 55 11.52 7.09 -18.98
C THR A 55 10.76 8.33 -19.46
N ASN A 56 9.50 8.10 -19.72
CA ASN A 56 8.58 9.13 -20.14
C ASN A 56 8.21 9.99 -18.91
N THR A 57 8.64 11.26 -18.92
CA THR A 57 8.26 12.27 -17.90
C THR A 57 6.75 12.29 -17.67
N THR A 58 5.97 12.03 -18.73
CA THR A 58 4.51 11.91 -18.65
C THR A 58 4.06 10.87 -17.62
N LYS A 59 4.75 9.72 -17.50
CA LYS A 59 4.39 8.70 -16.51
C LYS A 59 4.58 9.19 -15.08
N LEU A 60 5.60 10.00 -14.82
CA LEU A 60 5.81 10.57 -13.48
C LEU A 60 4.74 11.60 -13.15
N VAL A 61 4.38 12.44 -14.11
CA VAL A 61 3.30 13.41 -13.93
C VAL A 61 1.99 12.69 -13.66
N ILE A 62 1.67 11.66 -14.44
CA ILE A 62 0.47 10.84 -14.21
C ILE A 62 0.51 10.19 -12.81
N LEU A 63 1.65 9.63 -12.39
CA LEU A 63 1.80 9.05 -11.06
C LEU A 63 1.53 10.10 -9.97
N ALA A 64 2.11 11.28 -10.09
CA ALA A 64 1.90 12.37 -9.13
C ALA A 64 0.42 12.79 -9.06
N VAL A 65 -0.25 12.87 -10.21
CA VAL A 65 -1.69 13.16 -10.29
C VAL A 65 -2.51 12.04 -9.64
N MET A 66 -2.18 10.77 -9.90
CA MET A 66 -2.89 9.63 -9.29
C MET A 66 -2.73 9.63 -7.76
N ILE A 67 -1.54 9.93 -7.24
CA ILE A 67 -1.29 10.09 -5.80
C ILE A 67 -2.15 11.26 -5.26
N ALA A 68 -2.11 12.40 -5.91
CA ALA A 68 -2.87 13.58 -5.49
C ALA A 68 -4.38 13.32 -5.48
N LEU A 69 -4.93 12.68 -6.51
CA LEU A 69 -6.34 12.29 -6.58
C LEU A 69 -6.70 11.28 -5.50
N SER A 70 -5.81 10.33 -5.21
CA SER A 70 -6.00 9.34 -4.15
C SER A 70 -6.05 9.99 -2.76
N VAL A 71 -5.14 10.94 -2.49
CA VAL A 71 -5.12 11.72 -1.24
C VAL A 71 -6.37 12.60 -1.13
N ALA A 72 -6.71 13.34 -2.20
CA ALA A 72 -7.91 14.17 -2.25
C ALA A 72 -9.17 13.34 -2.07
N GLY A 73 -9.28 12.19 -2.73
CA GLY A 73 -10.39 11.28 -2.57
C GLY A 73 -10.53 10.78 -1.14
N ARG A 74 -9.41 10.37 -0.51
CA ARG A 74 -9.43 9.97 0.91
C ARG A 74 -9.94 11.08 1.83
N PHE A 75 -9.58 12.32 1.54
CA PHE A 75 -10.03 13.49 2.31
C PHE A 75 -11.49 13.81 2.03
N LEU A 76 -11.90 13.92 0.77
CA LEU A 76 -13.26 14.29 0.37
C LEU A 76 -14.30 13.28 0.86
N PHE A 77 -13.99 12.00 0.90
CA PHE A 77 -14.90 10.94 1.35
C PHE A 77 -14.67 10.53 2.82
N SER A 78 -13.88 11.28 3.58
CA SER A 78 -13.60 10.96 4.99
C SER A 78 -14.83 10.95 5.90
N PHE A 79 -15.89 11.69 5.52
CA PHE A 79 -17.16 11.73 6.23
C PHE A 79 -18.05 10.50 6.00
N ILE A 80 -17.75 9.68 4.96
CA ILE A 80 -18.47 8.44 4.71
C ILE A 80 -17.72 7.30 5.43
N PRO A 81 -18.30 6.68 6.47
CA PRO A 81 -17.65 5.58 7.15
C PRO A 81 -17.29 4.45 6.17
N HIS A 82 -16.10 3.93 6.32
CA HIS A 82 -15.57 2.78 5.55
C HIS A 82 -15.39 2.99 4.05
N PHE A 83 -15.84 4.09 3.46
CA PHE A 83 -15.64 4.38 2.05
C PHE A 83 -14.31 5.12 1.83
N LYS A 84 -13.33 4.44 1.23
CA LYS A 84 -12.00 5.01 0.93
C LYS A 84 -11.61 4.68 -0.50
N PRO A 85 -11.64 5.65 -1.43
CA PRO A 85 -11.34 5.41 -2.85
C PRO A 85 -9.86 5.09 -3.13
N VAL A 86 -8.99 5.16 -2.10
CA VAL A 86 -7.54 4.90 -2.23
C VAL A 86 -7.26 3.56 -2.92
N THR A 87 -7.92 2.49 -2.48
CA THR A 87 -7.71 1.15 -3.05
C THR A 87 -7.99 1.12 -4.54
N ALA A 88 -9.10 1.75 -4.99
CA ALA A 88 -9.45 1.84 -6.40
C ALA A 88 -8.39 2.60 -7.20
N MET A 89 -7.94 3.76 -6.71
CA MET A 89 -6.92 4.58 -7.38
C MET A 89 -5.58 3.84 -7.48
N VAL A 90 -5.18 3.14 -6.43
CA VAL A 90 -3.95 2.34 -6.38
C VAL A 90 -4.04 1.15 -7.35
N VAL A 91 -5.18 0.45 -7.39
CA VAL A 91 -5.43 -0.66 -8.33
C VAL A 91 -5.38 -0.18 -9.78
N ILE A 92 -6.06 0.92 -10.10
CA ILE A 92 -6.03 1.53 -11.43
C ILE A 92 -4.59 1.88 -11.83
N THR A 93 -3.84 2.54 -10.93
CA THR A 93 -2.44 2.87 -11.19
C THR A 93 -1.61 1.61 -11.47
N GLY A 94 -1.76 0.57 -10.66
CA GLY A 94 -1.06 -0.71 -10.86
C GLY A 94 -1.39 -1.35 -12.20
N ILE A 95 -2.67 -1.41 -12.57
CA ILE A 95 -3.14 -2.03 -13.81
C ILE A 95 -2.60 -1.31 -15.06
N TYR A 96 -2.66 0.02 -15.09
CA TYR A 96 -2.34 0.79 -16.31
C TYR A 96 -0.90 1.26 -16.40
N MET A 97 -0.24 1.50 -15.26
CA MET A 97 1.14 1.98 -15.24
C MET A 97 2.16 0.90 -14.90
N GLY A 98 1.72 -0.18 -14.25
CA GLY A 98 2.55 -1.30 -13.84
C GLY A 98 2.76 -1.39 -12.33
N TYR A 99 3.27 -2.55 -11.90
CA TYR A 99 3.36 -2.93 -10.47
C TYR A 99 4.23 -1.99 -9.63
N GLU A 100 5.29 -1.41 -10.20
CA GLU A 100 6.18 -0.46 -9.53
C GLU A 100 5.42 0.84 -9.20
N TYR A 101 4.74 1.39 -10.19
CA TYR A 101 3.94 2.61 -10.03
C TYR A 101 2.76 2.42 -9.10
N GLY A 102 2.10 1.24 -9.16
CA GLY A 102 1.03 0.88 -8.24
C GLY A 102 1.50 0.85 -6.79
N PHE A 103 2.68 0.24 -6.53
CA PHE A 103 3.28 0.22 -5.20
C PHE A 103 3.57 1.64 -4.70
N ILE A 104 4.22 2.46 -5.52
CA ILE A 104 4.57 3.84 -5.15
C ILE A 104 3.31 4.67 -4.90
N CYS A 105 2.30 4.56 -5.76
CA CYS A 105 1.03 5.25 -5.58
C CYS A 105 0.42 4.93 -4.21
N GLY A 106 0.34 3.66 -3.82
CA GLY A 106 -0.19 3.24 -2.54
C GLY A 106 0.64 3.75 -1.35
N ALA A 107 1.96 3.55 -1.40
CA ALA A 107 2.87 3.96 -0.34
C ALA A 107 2.83 5.48 -0.12
N PHE A 108 2.94 6.26 -1.18
CA PHE A 108 2.93 7.73 -1.07
C PHE A 108 1.55 8.30 -0.74
N THR A 109 0.47 7.67 -1.20
CA THR A 109 -0.88 8.05 -0.76
C THR A 109 -1.03 7.90 0.75
N ALA A 110 -0.58 6.79 1.34
CA ALA A 110 -0.59 6.61 2.79
C ALA A 110 0.23 7.69 3.49
N LEU A 111 1.49 7.87 3.09
CA LEU A 111 2.41 8.81 3.69
C LEU A 111 1.85 10.24 3.66
N ILE A 112 1.47 10.72 2.47
CA ILE A 112 1.02 12.10 2.28
C ILE A 112 -0.33 12.36 2.96
N SER A 113 -1.30 11.45 2.81
CA SER A 113 -2.60 11.64 3.43
C SER A 113 -2.54 11.61 4.97
N ASN A 114 -1.58 10.89 5.56
CA ASN A 114 -1.41 10.87 7.00
C ASN A 114 -0.84 12.19 7.57
N PHE A 115 -0.31 13.10 6.76
CA PHE A 115 -0.07 14.47 7.24
C PHE A 115 -1.37 15.21 7.57
N ILE A 116 -2.48 14.83 6.94
CA ILE A 116 -3.82 15.39 7.19
C ILE A 116 -4.54 14.61 8.31
N PHE A 117 -4.48 13.27 8.25
CA PHE A 117 -5.22 12.38 9.16
C PHE A 117 -4.44 12.00 10.43
N GLY A 118 -3.22 12.45 10.57
CA GLY A 118 -2.31 12.12 11.65
C GLY A 118 -1.30 11.05 11.25
N GLN A 119 -0.02 11.37 11.48
CA GLN A 119 1.09 10.42 11.34
C GLN A 119 1.18 9.56 12.60
N GLY A 120 1.52 8.31 12.43
CA GLY A 120 1.69 7.39 13.54
C GLY A 120 2.42 6.12 13.14
N PRO A 121 2.64 5.21 14.10
CA PRO A 121 3.33 3.95 13.85
C PRO A 121 2.59 3.02 12.87
N TRP A 122 1.31 3.28 12.61
CA TRP A 122 0.54 2.61 11.56
C TRP A 122 0.95 3.03 10.14
N THR A 123 1.58 4.19 9.97
CA THR A 123 1.89 4.75 8.64
C THR A 123 2.75 3.81 7.79
N PRO A 124 3.87 3.23 8.27
CA PRO A 124 4.66 2.29 7.47
C PRO A 124 3.86 1.08 7.00
N PHE A 125 2.97 0.56 7.86
CA PHE A 125 2.10 -0.56 7.51
C PHE A 125 1.08 -0.19 6.46
N GLN A 126 0.46 0.98 6.56
CA GLN A 126 -0.44 1.49 5.52
C GLN A 126 0.29 1.68 4.20
N MET A 127 1.50 2.24 4.22
CA MET A 127 2.34 2.38 3.03
C MET A 127 2.58 1.03 2.36
N PHE A 128 2.95 0.02 3.16
CA PHE A 128 3.16 -1.33 2.66
C PHE A 128 1.86 -1.98 2.17
N ALA A 129 0.76 -1.90 2.93
CA ALA A 129 -0.51 -2.54 2.59
C ALA A 129 -1.09 -2.02 1.27
N TRP A 130 -1.21 -0.70 1.09
CA TRP A 130 -1.67 -0.13 -0.17
C TRP A 130 -0.64 -0.30 -1.29
N GLY A 131 0.66 -0.23 -0.98
CA GLY A 131 1.71 -0.53 -1.94
C GLY A 131 1.62 -1.95 -2.48
N LEU A 132 1.43 -2.93 -1.59
CA LEU A 132 1.27 -4.34 -1.96
C LEU A 132 0.04 -4.57 -2.86
N ILE A 133 -1.09 -3.94 -2.54
CA ILE A 133 -2.29 -4.00 -3.39
C ILE A 133 -2.00 -3.48 -4.80
N GLY A 134 -1.35 -2.33 -4.91
CA GLY A 134 -0.96 -1.76 -6.20
C GLY A 134 0.03 -2.63 -6.98
N LEU A 135 0.99 -3.23 -6.28
CA LEU A 135 1.92 -4.19 -6.85
C LEU A 135 1.19 -5.42 -7.41
N LEU A 136 0.30 -6.02 -6.62
CA LEU A 136 -0.48 -7.19 -7.04
C LEU A 136 -1.38 -6.86 -8.23
N ALA A 137 -2.05 -5.70 -8.20
CA ALA A 137 -2.86 -5.24 -9.32
C ALA A 137 -2.04 -5.12 -10.61
N GLY A 138 -0.83 -4.56 -10.52
CA GLY A 138 0.06 -4.44 -11.67
C GLY A 138 0.61 -5.77 -12.17
N LEU A 139 0.89 -6.73 -11.28
CA LEU A 139 1.31 -8.08 -11.67
C LEU A 139 0.17 -8.86 -12.35
N LEU A 140 -1.05 -8.67 -11.90
CA LEU A 140 -2.27 -9.32 -12.41
C LEU A 140 -2.98 -8.51 -13.50
N ALA A 141 -2.41 -7.38 -13.97
CA ALA A 141 -3.04 -6.45 -14.87
C ALA A 141 -3.69 -7.11 -16.10
N LYS A 142 -2.99 -8.06 -16.73
CA LYS A 142 -3.49 -8.78 -17.92
C LYS A 142 -4.78 -9.57 -17.68
N VAL A 143 -4.98 -10.04 -16.45
CA VAL A 143 -6.17 -10.80 -16.06
C VAL A 143 -7.29 -9.86 -15.64
N LEU A 144 -6.94 -8.83 -14.85
CA LEU A 144 -7.88 -7.85 -14.32
C LEU A 144 -8.51 -6.99 -15.42
N GLN A 145 -7.77 -6.68 -16.50
CA GLN A 145 -8.27 -5.93 -17.63
C GLN A 145 -9.25 -6.70 -18.51
N LYS A 146 -9.20 -8.04 -18.47
CA LYS A 146 -10.02 -8.87 -19.36
C LYS A 146 -11.44 -9.08 -18.87
N ASN A 147 -11.67 -9.04 -17.57
CA ASN A 147 -12.97 -9.39 -17.00
C ASN A 147 -13.30 -8.51 -15.80
N ILE A 148 -14.41 -7.78 -15.90
CA ILE A 148 -14.89 -6.89 -14.85
C ILE A 148 -15.22 -7.65 -13.55
N ILE A 149 -15.71 -8.88 -13.65
CA ILE A 149 -16.03 -9.70 -12.47
C ILE A 149 -14.75 -10.01 -11.69
N ILE A 150 -13.68 -10.39 -12.40
CA ILE A 150 -12.38 -10.65 -11.76
C ILE A 150 -11.84 -9.38 -11.10
N LEU A 151 -12.00 -8.21 -11.75
CA LEU A 151 -11.61 -6.93 -11.18
C LEU A 151 -12.39 -6.60 -9.92
N LEU A 152 -13.70 -6.81 -9.90
CA LEU A 152 -14.55 -6.60 -8.71
C LEU A 152 -14.17 -7.54 -7.57
N VAL A 153 -13.97 -8.83 -7.86
CA VAL A 153 -13.49 -9.81 -6.87
C VAL A 153 -12.11 -9.40 -6.32
N PHE A 154 -11.20 -8.98 -7.19
CA PHE A 154 -9.90 -8.48 -6.75
C PHE A 154 -10.04 -7.25 -5.85
N GLY A 155 -10.92 -6.30 -6.18
CA GLY A 155 -11.19 -5.12 -5.36
C GLY A 155 -11.69 -5.48 -3.96
N ALA A 156 -12.64 -6.43 -3.87
CA ALA A 156 -13.12 -6.94 -2.58
C ALA A 156 -12.00 -7.63 -1.78
N LEU A 157 -11.22 -8.50 -2.42
CA LEU A 157 -10.06 -9.16 -1.79
C LEU A 157 -8.98 -8.16 -1.35
N ALA A 158 -8.79 -7.08 -2.11
CA ALA A 158 -7.85 -6.02 -1.75
C ALA A 158 -8.27 -5.30 -0.46
N GLY A 159 -9.58 -5.06 -0.26
CA GLY A 159 -10.11 -4.53 0.99
C GLY A 159 -9.84 -5.47 2.17
N VAL A 160 -10.12 -6.77 2.00
CA VAL A 160 -9.83 -7.81 3.01
C VAL A 160 -8.34 -7.87 3.32
N LEU A 161 -7.48 -7.86 2.30
CA LEU A 161 -6.02 -7.88 2.47
C LEU A 161 -5.52 -6.66 3.23
N PHE A 162 -6.05 -5.47 2.91
CA PHE A 162 -5.71 -4.25 3.64
C PHE A 162 -6.08 -4.36 5.12
N SER A 163 -7.32 -4.75 5.43
CA SER A 163 -7.78 -4.93 6.82
C SER A 163 -6.92 -5.95 7.56
N PHE A 164 -6.67 -7.11 6.95
CA PHE A 164 -5.81 -8.15 7.52
C PHE A 164 -4.41 -7.63 7.90
N LEU A 165 -3.75 -6.90 6.98
CA LEU A 165 -2.42 -6.34 7.24
C LEU A 165 -2.45 -5.30 8.35
N MET A 166 -3.49 -4.47 8.41
CA MET A 166 -3.65 -3.49 9.49
C MET A 166 -3.97 -4.15 10.83
N ASP A 167 -4.72 -5.24 10.84
CA ASP A 167 -5.02 -6.01 12.06
C ASP A 167 -3.78 -6.72 12.61
N VAL A 168 -2.93 -7.26 11.73
CA VAL A 168 -1.61 -7.78 12.12
C VAL A 168 -0.80 -6.70 12.82
N TRP A 169 -0.73 -5.49 12.23
CA TRP A 169 -0.04 -4.37 12.86
C TRP A 169 -0.65 -4.03 14.23
N THR A 170 -1.98 -3.88 14.32
CA THR A 170 -2.68 -3.51 15.56
C THR A 170 -2.39 -4.51 16.68
N THR A 171 -2.40 -5.81 16.36
CA THR A 171 -2.11 -6.87 17.32
C THR A 171 -0.67 -6.81 17.82
N PHE A 172 0.29 -6.63 16.91
CA PHE A 172 1.70 -6.46 17.29
C PHE A 172 1.94 -5.22 18.16
N TRP A 173 1.25 -4.12 17.83
CA TRP A 173 1.42 -2.86 18.53
C TRP A 173 0.91 -2.88 19.96
N TYR A 174 -0.31 -3.43 20.18
CA TYR A 174 -0.93 -3.44 21.50
C TYR A 174 -0.46 -4.58 22.41
N ASP A 175 -0.20 -5.75 21.85
CA ASP A 175 0.09 -6.96 22.63
C ASP A 175 1.59 -7.32 22.63
N GLY A 176 2.40 -6.70 21.81
CA GLY A 176 3.83 -7.02 21.63
C GLY A 176 4.11 -8.41 21.04
N THR A 177 3.06 -9.22 20.87
CA THR A 177 3.06 -10.58 20.32
C THR A 177 1.79 -10.80 19.51
N ILE A 178 1.74 -11.85 18.69
CA ILE A 178 0.51 -12.22 17.99
C ILE A 178 -0.48 -12.81 19.00
N ASN A 179 -1.44 -12.02 19.43
CA ASN A 179 -2.57 -12.47 20.23
C ASN A 179 -3.68 -12.96 19.30
N PHE A 180 -3.82 -14.30 19.20
CA PHE A 180 -4.76 -14.92 18.29
C PHE A 180 -6.22 -14.58 18.59
N SER A 181 -6.57 -14.42 19.86
CA SER A 181 -7.93 -14.03 20.27
C SER A 181 -8.29 -12.62 19.83
N ARG A 182 -7.37 -11.65 19.97
CA ARG A 182 -7.57 -10.28 19.49
C ARG A 182 -7.62 -10.23 17.96
N PHE A 183 -6.76 -11.02 17.31
CA PHE A 183 -6.74 -11.12 15.86
C PHE A 183 -8.08 -11.62 15.29
N ILE A 184 -8.66 -12.67 15.90
CA ILE A 184 -9.99 -13.16 15.52
C ILE A 184 -11.05 -12.09 15.80
N ALA A 185 -11.01 -11.43 16.96
CA ALA A 185 -11.95 -10.37 17.29
C ALA A 185 -11.92 -9.23 16.27
N ASN A 186 -10.72 -8.80 15.85
CA ASN A 186 -10.56 -7.77 14.82
C ASN A 186 -11.14 -8.23 13.47
N ILE A 187 -10.86 -9.47 13.03
CA ILE A 187 -11.43 -10.02 11.79
C ILE A 187 -12.96 -10.02 11.87
N VAL A 188 -13.53 -10.52 12.96
CA VAL A 188 -15.00 -10.60 13.14
C VAL A 188 -15.62 -9.20 13.11
N THR A 189 -15.01 -8.23 13.75
CA THR A 189 -15.49 -6.83 13.75
C THR A 189 -15.29 -6.12 12.42
N ALA A 190 -14.32 -6.56 11.61
CA ALA A 190 -14.06 -6.00 10.28
C ALA A 190 -15.02 -6.54 9.18
N ILE A 191 -15.65 -7.71 9.40
CA ILE A 191 -16.57 -8.32 8.42
C ILE A 191 -17.71 -7.37 8.02
N PRO A 192 -18.43 -6.69 8.93
CA PRO A 192 -19.48 -5.74 8.55
C PRO A 192 -18.96 -4.57 7.72
N VAL A 193 -17.70 -4.20 7.91
CA VAL A 193 -17.02 -3.08 7.27
C VAL A 193 -16.56 -3.40 5.84
N THR A 194 -16.27 -4.67 5.57
CA THR A 194 -15.83 -5.13 4.24
C THR A 194 -16.98 -5.47 3.31
N ILE A 195 -18.19 -5.62 3.84
CA ILE A 195 -19.41 -5.99 3.08
C ILE A 195 -20.22 -4.75 2.65
N THR A 196 -20.02 -3.61 3.32
CA THR A 196 -20.64 -2.32 2.97
C THR A 196 -19.74 -1.48 2.08
#